data_99ab08ebce4adbfacae349c8a42dd010
#
_entry.id   99ab08ebce4adbfacae349c8a42dd010
#
_cell.length_a   1.000
_cell.length_b   1.000
_cell.length_c   1.000
_cell.angle_alpha   90.00
_cell.angle_beta   90.00
_cell.angle_gamma   90.00
#
_symmetry.space_group_name_H-M   'P 1'
#
loop_
_entity.id
_entity.type
_entity.pdbx_description
1 polymer ?
#
loop_
_entity_poly.entity_id
_entity_poly.type
_entity_poly.pdbx_seq_one_letter_code
_entity_poly.pdbx_strand_id
1 'polypeptide(L)'
;MNHQEEYRVIAEFSTHPLGEGTSLSRYVKASVEELRKAKGVRLVVNPMGTVIEARSLSEILAAVQAAHERVFREGAKRVAFTLTVDDRRDKRRRMEDKIAAVS
;
A
#
# COMPACT_ATOMS: atom_id res chain seq x y z
N MET A 1 -2.98 -26.77 6.05
CA MET A 1 -2.95 -25.49 5.31
C MET A 1 -3.40 -24.37 6.22
N ASN A 2 -2.68 -23.29 6.23
CA ASN A 2 -3.04 -22.11 7.03
C ASN A 2 -4.14 -21.34 6.31
N HIS A 3 -5.27 -21.13 6.99
CA HIS A 3 -6.40 -20.37 6.42
C HIS A 3 -6.00 -18.97 5.98
N GLN A 4 -5.03 -18.35 6.66
CA GLN A 4 -4.56 -17.02 6.30
C GLN A 4 -3.95 -16.94 4.90
N GLU A 5 -3.49 -18.07 4.37
CA GLU A 5 -2.94 -18.11 3.01
C GLU A 5 -4.03 -18.18 1.95
N GLU A 6 -5.26 -18.49 2.35
CA GLU A 6 -6.38 -18.61 1.41
C GLU A 6 -7.03 -17.27 1.11
N TYR A 7 -6.89 -16.31 2.00
CA TYR A 7 -7.54 -15.02 1.87
C TYR A 7 -6.48 -13.93 1.80
N ARG A 8 -6.71 -12.97 0.94
CA ARG A 8 -5.81 -11.85 0.76
C ARG A 8 -6.56 -10.55 0.94
N VAL A 9 -5.90 -9.62 1.59
CA VAL A 9 -6.38 -8.24 1.71
C VAL A 9 -5.66 -7.44 0.65
N ILE A 10 -6.40 -6.67 -0.13
CA ILE A 10 -5.85 -5.83 -1.19
C ILE A 10 -6.16 -4.39 -0.84
N ALA A 11 -5.16 -3.54 -0.97
CA ALA A 11 -5.31 -2.12 -0.66
C ALA A 11 -4.63 -1.28 -1.73
N GLU A 12 -5.04 -0.02 -1.83
CA GLU A 12 -4.34 0.97 -2.62
C GLU A 12 -3.97 2.13 -1.72
N PHE A 13 -2.71 2.53 -1.77
CA PHE A 13 -2.15 3.58 -0.94
C PHE A 13 -1.56 4.67 -1.81
N SER A 14 -1.89 5.92 -1.48
CA SER A 14 -1.23 7.07 -2.09
C SER A 14 -0.94 8.10 -1.01
N THR A 15 0.26 8.69 -1.07
CA THR A 15 0.69 9.68 -0.08
C THR A 15 0.70 11.07 -0.71
N HIS A 16 0.29 12.06 0.07
CA HIS A 16 0.11 13.43 -0.39
C HIS A 16 0.76 14.41 0.60
N PRO A 17 2.09 14.58 0.55
CA PRO A 17 2.73 15.61 1.36
C PRO A 17 2.21 16.99 0.98
N LEU A 18 1.96 17.83 1.96
CA LEU A 18 1.40 19.16 1.77
C LEU A 18 2.45 20.22 2.08
N GLY A 19 2.46 21.29 1.28
CA GLY A 19 3.40 22.39 1.49
C GLY A 19 4.80 22.13 0.94
N GLU A 20 4.97 21.08 0.13
CA GLU A 20 6.27 20.69 -0.41
C GLU A 20 6.42 21.01 -1.91
N GLY A 21 5.56 21.88 -2.46
CA GLY A 21 5.58 22.21 -3.88
C GLY A 21 4.83 21.23 -4.73
N THR A 22 5.09 21.21 -6.02
CA THR A 22 4.36 20.38 -6.98
C THR A 22 5.08 19.10 -7.35
N SER A 23 6.38 18.99 -7.07
CA SER A 23 7.15 17.79 -7.40
C SER A 23 7.32 16.95 -6.12
N LEU A 24 6.56 15.88 -6.03
CA LEU A 24 6.51 15.04 -4.84
C LEU A 24 7.16 13.67 -5.01
N SER A 25 7.82 13.43 -6.15
CA SER A 25 8.39 12.11 -6.47
C SER A 25 9.38 11.61 -5.42
N ARG A 26 10.14 12.51 -4.80
CA ARG A 26 11.08 12.15 -3.74
C ARG A 26 10.36 11.45 -2.57
N TYR A 27 9.24 12.01 -2.16
CA TYR A 27 8.46 11.48 -1.04
C TYR A 27 7.77 10.17 -1.40
N VAL A 28 7.21 10.11 -2.61
CA VAL A 28 6.57 8.89 -3.11
C VAL A 28 7.57 7.76 -3.22
N LYS A 29 8.76 8.04 -3.77
CA LYS A 29 9.82 7.05 -3.88
C LYS A 29 10.21 6.51 -2.50
N ALA A 30 10.38 7.40 -1.51
CA ALA A 30 10.73 6.99 -0.16
C ALA A 30 9.66 6.09 0.46
N SER A 31 8.39 6.42 0.26
CA SER A 31 7.28 5.61 0.78
C SER A 31 7.29 4.22 0.14
N VAL A 32 7.50 4.14 -1.17
CA VAL A 32 7.55 2.85 -1.88
C VAL A 32 8.73 2.01 -1.40
N GLU A 33 9.89 2.63 -1.16
CA GLU A 33 11.05 1.93 -0.63
C GLU A 33 10.74 1.26 0.72
N GLU A 34 10.00 1.96 1.58
CA GLU A 34 9.60 1.38 2.86
C GLU A 34 8.59 0.26 2.69
N LEU A 35 7.62 0.43 1.79
CA LEU A 35 6.66 -0.64 1.51
C LEU A 35 7.37 -1.91 1.03
N ARG A 36 8.42 -1.76 0.21
CA ARG A 36 9.17 -2.91 -0.30
C ARG A 36 9.91 -3.69 0.78
N LYS A 37 10.20 -3.04 1.91
CA LYS A 37 10.87 -3.70 3.04
C LYS A 37 9.91 -4.53 3.88
N ALA A 38 8.61 -4.31 3.75
CA ALA A 38 7.61 -4.99 4.57
C ALA A 38 7.53 -6.47 4.21
N LYS A 39 7.57 -7.33 5.23
CA LYS A 39 7.47 -8.77 5.03
C LYS A 39 6.03 -9.17 4.75
N GLY A 40 5.85 -10.14 3.86
CA GLY A 40 4.53 -10.66 3.57
C GLY A 40 3.65 -9.78 2.71
N VAL A 41 4.25 -8.73 2.14
CA VAL A 41 3.52 -7.75 1.35
C VAL A 41 3.99 -7.84 -0.10
N ARG A 42 3.04 -7.82 -1.02
CA ARG A 42 3.30 -7.78 -2.45
C ARG A 42 2.82 -6.45 -3.00
N LEU A 43 3.60 -5.82 -3.87
CA LEU A 43 3.33 -4.47 -4.36
C LEU A 43 3.22 -4.43 -5.88
N VAL A 44 2.32 -3.55 -6.35
CA VAL A 44 2.31 -3.10 -7.74
C VAL A 44 2.24 -1.58 -7.72
N VAL A 45 3.27 -0.93 -8.26
CA VAL A 45 3.34 0.53 -8.31
C VAL A 45 2.63 1.01 -9.57
N ASN A 46 1.67 1.90 -9.39
CA ASN A 46 0.88 2.49 -10.48
C ASN A 46 1.06 4.00 -10.47
N PRO A 47 0.70 4.68 -11.58
CA PRO A 47 0.86 6.15 -11.65
C PRO A 47 0.09 6.92 -10.58
N MET A 48 -1.01 6.39 -10.08
CA MET A 48 -1.88 7.09 -9.14
C MET A 48 -1.82 6.52 -7.73
N GLY A 49 -1.04 5.48 -7.49
CA GLY A 49 -0.94 4.88 -6.16
C GLY A 49 -0.28 3.52 -6.22
N THR A 50 -0.07 2.92 -5.05
CA THR A 50 0.57 1.63 -4.95
C THR A 50 -0.45 0.60 -4.44
N VAL A 51 -0.61 -0.47 -5.19
CA VAL A 51 -1.46 -1.59 -4.76
C VAL A 51 -0.65 -2.49 -3.85
N ILE A 52 -1.23 -2.84 -2.72
CA ILE A 52 -0.59 -3.65 -1.68
C ILE A 52 -1.46 -4.89 -1.46
N GLU A 53 -0.84 -6.05 -1.48
CA GLU A 53 -1.54 -7.29 -1.16
C GLU A 53 -0.84 -7.97 0.00
N ALA A 54 -1.61 -8.37 1.01
CA ALA A 54 -1.08 -9.07 2.18
C ALA A 54 -2.11 -10.06 2.69
N ARG A 55 -1.71 -10.89 3.65
CA ARG A 55 -2.61 -11.90 4.21
C ARG A 55 -3.56 -11.33 5.26
N SER A 56 -3.24 -10.18 5.81
CA SER A 56 -4.06 -9.57 6.86
C SER A 56 -4.04 -8.06 6.77
N LEU A 57 -5.08 -7.45 7.31
CA LEU A 57 -5.14 -6.01 7.43
C LEU A 57 -4.01 -5.48 8.30
N SER A 58 -3.63 -6.20 9.35
CA SER A 58 -2.52 -5.80 10.22
C SER A 58 -1.22 -5.63 9.45
N GLU A 59 -0.93 -6.53 8.52
CA GLU A 59 0.27 -6.44 7.71
C GLU A 59 0.23 -5.22 6.80
N ILE A 60 -0.93 -4.93 6.21
CA ILE A 60 -1.09 -3.73 5.39
C ILE A 60 -0.91 -2.46 6.20
N LEU A 61 -1.55 -2.39 7.37
CA LEU A 61 -1.48 -1.20 8.21
C LEU A 61 -0.06 -0.97 8.74
N ALA A 62 0.66 -2.03 9.09
CA ALA A 62 2.05 -1.90 9.53
C ALA A 62 2.94 -1.36 8.41
N ALA A 63 2.76 -1.88 7.19
CA ALA A 63 3.53 -1.42 6.04
C ALA A 63 3.24 0.05 5.73
N VAL A 64 1.96 0.43 5.74
CA VAL A 64 1.55 1.81 5.46
C VAL A 64 2.06 2.75 6.55
N GLN A 65 2.03 2.33 7.82
CA GLN A 65 2.55 3.17 8.90
C GLN A 65 4.05 3.43 8.72
N ALA A 66 4.82 2.40 8.38
CA ALA A 66 6.25 2.56 8.14
C ALA A 66 6.51 3.51 6.96
N ALA A 67 5.75 3.36 5.88
CA ALA A 67 5.87 4.24 4.72
C ALA A 67 5.53 5.70 5.07
N HIS A 68 4.48 5.88 5.85
CA HIS A 68 4.03 7.20 6.30
C HIS A 68 5.12 7.88 7.16
N GLU A 69 5.68 7.15 8.11
CA GLU A 69 6.75 7.68 8.96
C GLU A 69 7.99 8.04 8.14
N ARG A 70 8.28 7.25 7.10
CA ARG A 70 9.42 7.53 6.22
C ARG A 70 9.26 8.86 5.50
N VAL A 71 8.04 9.21 5.08
CA VAL A 71 7.78 10.48 4.39
C VAL A 71 8.11 11.65 5.32
N PHE A 72 7.76 11.55 6.60
CA PHE A 72 8.13 12.58 7.56
C PHE A 72 9.65 12.64 7.77
N ARG A 73 10.33 11.50 7.79
CA ARG A 73 11.79 11.50 7.92
C ARG A 73 12.48 12.14 6.72
N GLU A 74 11.81 12.16 5.57
CA GLU A 74 12.35 12.85 4.38
C GLU A 74 12.15 14.36 4.44
N GLY A 75 11.49 14.86 5.46
CA GLY A 75 11.38 16.30 5.72
C GLY A 75 9.99 16.88 5.56
N ALA A 76 9.00 16.09 5.19
CA ALA A 76 7.63 16.60 5.09
C ALA A 76 7.12 17.01 6.46
N LYS A 77 6.35 18.09 6.52
CA LYS A 77 5.79 18.60 7.76
C LYS A 77 4.32 18.31 7.92
N ARG A 78 3.65 18.00 6.83
CA ARG A 78 2.24 17.65 6.83
C ARG A 78 1.99 16.68 5.70
N VAL A 79 1.39 15.53 6.03
CA VAL A 79 1.14 14.49 5.04
C VAL A 79 -0.29 14.01 5.18
N ALA A 80 -1.03 14.07 4.09
CA ALA A 80 -2.30 13.36 3.97
C ALA A 80 -2.04 12.09 3.17
N PHE A 81 -2.83 11.05 3.40
CA PHE A 81 -2.75 9.87 2.54
C PHE A 81 -4.13 9.27 2.37
N THR A 82 -4.28 8.52 1.31
CA THR A 82 -5.49 7.76 1.04
C THR A 82 -5.15 6.28 1.07
N LEU A 83 -5.94 5.52 1.80
CA LEU A 83 -5.81 4.08 1.85
C LEU A 83 -7.20 3.47 1.64
N THR A 84 -7.36 2.73 0.57
CA THR A 84 -8.58 2.00 0.29
C THR A 84 -8.28 0.52 0.49
N VAL A 85 -9.12 -0.17 1.26
CA VAL A 85 -8.88 -1.57 1.62
C VAL A 85 -10.07 -2.42 1.21
N ASP A 86 -9.77 -3.55 0.58
CA ASP A 86 -10.75 -4.58 0.27
C ASP A 86 -10.31 -5.87 0.99
N ASP A 87 -11.04 -6.22 2.03
CA ASP A 87 -10.79 -7.42 2.83
C ASP A 87 -11.95 -8.37 2.63
N ARG A 88 -11.82 -9.24 1.65
CA ARG A 88 -12.88 -10.18 1.30
C ARG A 88 -12.53 -11.57 1.80
N ARG A 89 -13.43 -12.18 2.58
CA ARG A 89 -13.18 -13.46 3.26
C ARG A 89 -14.07 -14.60 2.81
N ASP A 90 -15.00 -14.33 1.89
CA ASP A 90 -15.88 -15.40 1.34
C ASP A 90 -15.23 -16.11 0.15
N LYS A 91 -14.21 -15.54 -0.46
CA LYS A 91 -13.47 -16.12 -1.58
C LYS A 91 -12.00 -15.77 -1.47
N ARG A 92 -11.15 -16.69 -1.94
CA ARG A 92 -9.74 -16.39 -2.13
C ARG A 92 -9.59 -15.50 -3.36
N ARG A 93 -9.04 -14.31 -3.17
CA ARG A 93 -8.82 -13.37 -4.26
C ARG A 93 -7.45 -12.73 -4.16
N ARG A 94 -6.76 -12.71 -5.27
CA ARG A 94 -5.51 -11.99 -5.44
C ARG A 94 -5.77 -10.79 -6.33
N MET A 95 -4.82 -9.86 -6.37
CA MET A 95 -4.98 -8.69 -7.24
C MET A 95 -5.13 -9.09 -8.71
N GLU A 96 -4.46 -10.17 -9.13
CA GLU A 96 -4.60 -10.67 -10.51
C GLU A 96 -6.02 -11.13 -10.82
N ASP A 97 -6.71 -11.70 -9.85
CA ASP A 97 -8.09 -12.16 -10.04
C ASP A 97 -9.02 -10.98 -10.29
N LYS A 98 -8.80 -9.87 -9.61
CA LYS A 98 -9.59 -8.66 -9.83
C LYS A 98 -9.39 -8.10 -11.23
N ILE A 99 -8.15 -8.11 -11.70
CA ILE A 99 -7.82 -7.66 -13.05
C ILE A 99 -8.46 -8.58 -14.08
N ALA A 100 -8.34 -9.89 -13.90
CA ALA A 100 -8.88 -10.87 -14.80
C ALA A 100 -10.40 -10.77 -14.91
N ALA A 101 -11.08 -10.45 -13.82
CA ALA A 101 -12.55 -10.37 -13.79
C ALA A 101 -13.11 -9.25 -14.69
N VAL A 102 -12.29 -8.22 -14.98
CA VAL A 102 -12.73 -7.06 -15.77
C VAL A 102 -11.98 -6.90 -17.09
N SER A 103 -11.13 -7.85 -17.43
CA SER A 103 -10.32 -7.77 -18.65
C SER A 103 -10.91 -8.52 -19.82
#